data_0bddc7b130602e3e59a49f3bfe465915
#
_entry.id   0bddc7b130602e3e59a49f3bfe465915
#
_cell.length_a   1.000
_cell.length_b   1.000
_cell.length_c   1.000
_cell.angle_alpha   90.00
_cell.angle_beta   90.00
_cell.angle_gamma   90.00
#
_symmetry.space_group_name_H-M   'P 1'
#
loop_
_entity.id
_entity.type
_entity.pdbx_description
1 polymer ?
#
loop_
_entity_poly.entity_id
_entity_poly.type
_entity_poly.pdbx_seq_one_letter_code
_entity_poly.pdbx_strand_id
1 'polypeptide(L)'
;MPTTRYFAQAPPFPADTPTIDLPIFSFSDLQSGNPTEGEMLFAACREWGFFLIDLHDSAEGRTLLHDAETMFDLDIELFSLDQATLDQYAYNAPKDLTGYKRMGALKTDDGKLDHMHLYNINQDDILGNRAPRTNAPPIEAHRPQIQNFIRHASSTLDVILKTLDDHLGLERGTLSKLSPLDQESETSVRLLCSPPHASGEANQARISLGGHTDIGTTTLLFQVIGGLQILPAGLENKMENWRFVRPMPGCALVNIGDALVEWTGIRAETECGVFGQAGEVSIHAEDPWREDTGAD
;
A
#
# COMPACT_ATOMS: atom_id res chain seq x y z
N MET A 1 5.32 -21.10 -0.65
CA MET A 1 4.44 -19.92 -0.60
C MET A 1 5.30 -18.71 -0.83
N PRO A 2 4.95 -17.80 -1.72
CA PRO A 2 5.84 -16.74 -2.15
C PRO A 2 6.40 -15.89 -1.01
N THR A 3 5.55 -15.33 -0.17
CA THR A 3 5.98 -14.50 0.97
C THR A 3 6.63 -15.27 2.12
N THR A 4 6.55 -16.60 2.13
CA THR A 4 7.14 -17.45 3.19
C THR A 4 8.65 -17.33 3.25
N ARG A 5 9.33 -17.13 2.10
CA ARG A 5 10.78 -16.95 2.03
C ARG A 5 11.22 -15.72 2.84
N TYR A 6 10.54 -14.59 2.65
CA TYR A 6 10.84 -13.35 3.36
C TYR A 6 10.49 -13.44 4.84
N PHE A 7 9.32 -14.01 5.17
CA PHE A 7 8.92 -14.24 6.55
C PHE A 7 9.88 -15.18 7.31
N ALA A 8 10.44 -16.18 6.64
CA ALA A 8 11.43 -17.09 7.24
C ALA A 8 12.76 -16.38 7.58
N GLN A 9 13.08 -15.27 6.93
CA GLN A 9 14.28 -14.48 7.14
C GLN A 9 14.04 -13.27 8.06
N ALA A 10 12.79 -12.86 8.22
CA ALA A 10 12.42 -11.73 9.07
C ALA A 10 12.61 -12.07 10.57
N PRO A 11 13.04 -11.11 11.38
CA PRO A 11 13.05 -11.29 12.82
C PRO A 11 11.62 -11.50 13.34
N PRO A 12 11.43 -12.24 14.43
CA PRO A 12 10.10 -12.40 15.01
C PRO A 12 9.53 -11.06 15.43
N PHE A 13 8.24 -10.85 15.15
CA PHE A 13 7.56 -9.63 15.57
C PHE A 13 7.56 -9.54 17.09
N PRO A 14 7.94 -8.39 17.70
CA PRO A 14 8.09 -8.26 19.14
C PRO A 14 6.78 -8.52 19.89
N ALA A 15 6.83 -9.35 20.93
CA ALA A 15 5.64 -9.80 21.66
C ALA A 15 4.93 -8.69 22.45
N ASP A 16 5.70 -7.71 22.94
CA ASP A 16 5.19 -6.63 23.81
C ASP A 16 4.75 -5.39 22.99
N THR A 17 4.72 -5.50 21.68
CA THR A 17 4.31 -4.39 20.80
C THR A 17 2.78 -4.22 20.83
N PRO A 18 2.26 -3.00 21.09
CA PRO A 18 0.82 -2.76 21.06
C PRO A 18 0.26 -2.92 19.65
N THR A 19 -0.49 -3.98 19.41
CA THR A 19 -1.07 -4.31 18.11
C THR A 19 -2.56 -4.03 18.04
N ILE A 20 -3.06 -3.93 16.80
CA ILE A 20 -4.48 -3.97 16.47
C ILE A 20 -4.79 -5.30 15.79
N ASP A 21 -5.90 -5.91 16.16
CA ASP A 21 -6.40 -7.14 15.53
C ASP A 21 -7.43 -6.75 14.46
N LEU A 22 -6.95 -6.63 13.21
CA LEU A 22 -7.81 -6.34 12.07
C LEU A 22 -8.56 -7.61 11.62
N PRO A 23 -9.80 -7.47 11.10
CA PRO A 23 -10.51 -8.60 10.51
C PRO A 23 -9.77 -9.14 9.28
N ILE A 24 -9.83 -10.48 9.10
CA ILE A 24 -9.22 -11.19 7.98
C ILE A 24 -10.33 -11.82 7.16
N PHE A 25 -10.34 -11.56 5.85
CA PHE A 25 -11.34 -12.08 4.91
C PHE A 25 -10.73 -13.09 3.96
N SER A 26 -11.49 -14.14 3.64
CA SER A 26 -11.14 -15.13 2.62
C SER A 26 -11.31 -14.54 1.22
N PHE A 27 -10.22 -14.46 0.46
CA PHE A 27 -10.31 -13.98 -0.92
C PHE A 27 -11.17 -14.93 -1.80
N SER A 28 -11.07 -16.22 -1.57
CA SER A 28 -11.90 -17.24 -2.26
C SER A 28 -13.39 -17.05 -2.00
N ASP A 29 -13.77 -16.76 -0.75
CA ASP A 29 -15.17 -16.50 -0.40
C ASP A 29 -15.69 -15.22 -1.01
N LEU A 30 -14.90 -14.15 -1.01
CA LEU A 30 -15.25 -12.89 -1.69
C LEU A 30 -15.40 -13.10 -3.20
N GLN A 31 -14.50 -13.86 -3.85
CA GLN A 31 -14.59 -14.19 -5.27
C GLN A 31 -15.86 -14.97 -5.61
N SER A 32 -16.26 -15.89 -4.73
CA SER A 32 -17.48 -16.69 -4.92
C SER A 32 -18.78 -15.91 -4.66
N GLY A 33 -18.67 -14.69 -4.12
CA GLY A 33 -19.81 -13.86 -3.75
C GLY A 33 -20.51 -14.35 -2.47
N ASN A 34 -19.76 -14.91 -1.51
CA ASN A 34 -20.31 -15.33 -0.22
C ASN A 34 -20.95 -14.12 0.50
N PRO A 35 -22.28 -14.13 0.73
CA PRO A 35 -22.99 -12.96 1.26
C PRO A 35 -22.53 -12.57 2.68
N THR A 36 -22.22 -13.57 3.51
CA THR A 36 -21.76 -13.33 4.90
C THR A 36 -20.39 -12.66 4.90
N GLU A 37 -19.47 -13.14 4.07
CA GLU A 37 -18.14 -12.57 3.95
C GLU A 37 -18.21 -11.14 3.42
N GLY A 38 -19.07 -10.88 2.44
CA GLY A 38 -19.30 -9.55 1.88
C GLY A 38 -19.90 -8.56 2.90
N GLU A 39 -20.89 -9.00 3.69
CA GLU A 39 -21.48 -8.17 4.75
C GLU A 39 -20.45 -7.80 5.82
N MET A 40 -19.64 -8.76 6.24
CA MET A 40 -18.59 -8.54 7.22
C MET A 40 -17.50 -7.61 6.69
N LEU A 41 -17.09 -7.76 5.43
CA LEU A 41 -16.13 -6.86 4.78
C LEU A 41 -16.68 -5.43 4.71
N PHE A 42 -17.93 -5.24 4.31
CA PHE A 42 -18.56 -3.93 4.27
C PHE A 42 -18.62 -3.28 5.66
N ALA A 43 -18.95 -4.05 6.70
CA ALA A 43 -18.91 -3.58 8.08
C ALA A 43 -17.50 -3.15 8.51
N ALA A 44 -16.47 -3.94 8.14
CA ALA A 44 -15.07 -3.62 8.44
C ALA A 44 -14.60 -2.33 7.73
N CYS A 45 -15.02 -2.09 6.50
CA CYS A 45 -14.75 -0.83 5.80
C CYS A 45 -15.31 0.39 6.55
N ARG A 46 -16.49 0.23 7.18
CA ARG A 46 -17.14 1.31 7.93
C ARG A 46 -16.58 1.52 9.32
N GLU A 47 -16.14 0.46 9.97
CA GLU A 47 -15.67 0.50 11.36
C GLU A 47 -14.18 0.82 11.43
N TRP A 48 -13.38 0.14 10.60
CA TRP A 48 -11.92 0.21 10.67
C TRP A 48 -11.29 0.98 9.51
N GLY A 49 -11.88 0.93 8.32
CA GLY A 49 -11.26 1.38 7.08
C GLY A 49 -10.05 0.53 6.64
N PHE A 50 -9.69 -0.47 7.44
CA PHE A 50 -8.56 -1.38 7.25
C PHE A 50 -8.97 -2.81 7.52
N PHE A 51 -8.44 -3.75 6.72
CA PHE A 51 -8.65 -5.19 6.90
C PHE A 51 -7.55 -5.98 6.18
N LEU A 52 -7.46 -7.26 6.49
CA LEU A 52 -6.55 -8.20 5.84
C LEU A 52 -7.35 -9.10 4.88
N ILE A 53 -6.73 -9.45 3.75
CA ILE A 53 -7.22 -10.44 2.80
C ILE A 53 -6.28 -11.64 2.82
N ASP A 54 -6.79 -12.83 3.15
CA ASP A 54 -6.07 -14.09 2.99
C ASP A 54 -6.11 -14.51 1.51
N LEU A 55 -4.93 -14.53 0.88
CA LEU A 55 -4.73 -14.85 -0.52
C LEU A 55 -4.33 -16.31 -0.75
N HIS A 56 -4.11 -17.10 0.30
CA HIS A 56 -3.68 -18.50 0.16
C HIS A 56 -4.72 -19.43 -0.42
N ASP A 57 -5.98 -19.13 -0.22
CA ASP A 57 -7.11 -20.02 -0.45
C ASP A 57 -7.58 -20.05 -1.91
N SER A 58 -7.10 -19.13 -2.77
CA SER A 58 -7.42 -19.08 -4.20
C SER A 58 -6.19 -19.22 -5.10
N ALA A 59 -6.39 -19.59 -6.37
CA ALA A 59 -5.31 -19.66 -7.36
C ALA A 59 -4.79 -18.25 -7.73
N GLU A 60 -5.71 -17.32 -7.90
CA GLU A 60 -5.43 -15.91 -8.23
C GLU A 60 -4.71 -15.23 -7.07
N GLY A 61 -5.14 -15.47 -5.83
CA GLY A 61 -4.47 -14.97 -4.63
C GLY A 61 -3.03 -15.46 -4.53
N ARG A 62 -2.79 -16.76 -4.77
CA ARG A 62 -1.43 -17.31 -4.78
C ARG A 62 -0.57 -16.72 -5.91
N THR A 63 -1.15 -16.41 -7.06
CA THR A 63 -0.45 -15.74 -8.15
C THR A 63 -0.02 -14.34 -7.71
N LEU A 64 -0.92 -13.57 -7.11
CA LEU A 64 -0.60 -12.23 -6.60
C LEU A 64 0.48 -12.28 -5.49
N LEU A 65 0.44 -13.27 -4.60
CA LEU A 65 1.49 -13.47 -3.61
C LEU A 65 2.86 -13.74 -4.25
N HIS A 66 2.90 -14.48 -5.36
CA HIS A 66 4.13 -14.71 -6.11
C HIS A 66 4.66 -13.41 -6.76
N ASP A 67 3.76 -12.62 -7.34
CA ASP A 67 4.14 -11.34 -7.90
C ASP A 67 4.63 -10.37 -6.82
N ALA A 68 3.99 -10.33 -5.65
CA ALA A 68 4.44 -9.53 -4.52
C ALA A 68 5.86 -9.92 -4.07
N GLU A 69 6.18 -11.23 -4.04
CA GLU A 69 7.54 -11.68 -3.73
C GLU A 69 8.56 -11.20 -4.77
N THR A 70 8.15 -11.17 -6.04
CA THR A 70 8.98 -10.61 -7.12
C THR A 70 9.20 -9.10 -6.94
N MET A 71 8.18 -8.37 -6.44
CA MET A 71 8.34 -6.94 -6.13
C MET A 71 9.27 -6.71 -4.93
N PHE A 72 9.30 -7.58 -3.92
CA PHE A 72 10.30 -7.51 -2.86
C PHE A 72 11.73 -7.79 -3.36
N ASP A 73 11.90 -8.73 -4.30
CA ASP A 73 13.19 -8.95 -4.95
C ASP A 73 13.64 -7.69 -5.70
N LEU A 74 12.73 -7.06 -6.43
CA LEU A 74 12.97 -5.82 -7.15
C LEU A 74 13.30 -4.66 -6.19
N ASP A 75 12.63 -4.56 -5.04
CA ASP A 75 12.89 -3.56 -4.01
C ASP A 75 14.34 -3.66 -3.50
N ILE A 76 14.81 -4.87 -3.20
CA ILE A 76 16.20 -5.13 -2.78
C ILE A 76 17.18 -4.73 -3.90
N GLU A 77 16.92 -5.12 -5.14
CA GLU A 77 17.78 -4.81 -6.29
C GLU A 77 17.85 -3.28 -6.50
N LEU A 78 16.70 -2.61 -6.48
CA LEU A 78 16.60 -1.18 -6.69
C LEU A 78 17.38 -0.38 -5.64
N PHE A 79 17.16 -0.66 -4.35
CA PHE A 79 17.80 0.09 -3.27
C PHE A 79 19.22 -0.37 -2.95
N SER A 80 19.75 -1.39 -3.68
CA SER A 80 21.16 -1.71 -3.72
C SER A 80 21.99 -0.80 -4.63
N LEU A 81 21.33 0.01 -5.50
CA LEU A 81 21.98 0.99 -6.34
C LEU A 81 22.62 2.08 -5.48
N ASP A 82 23.71 2.66 -5.99
CA ASP A 82 24.34 3.79 -5.33
C ASP A 82 23.43 5.04 -5.38
N GLN A 83 23.61 5.93 -4.39
CA GLN A 83 22.79 7.11 -4.23
C GLN A 83 22.82 8.05 -5.46
N ALA A 84 23.97 8.18 -6.13
CA ALA A 84 24.11 9.04 -7.30
C ALA A 84 23.31 8.51 -8.49
N THR A 85 23.18 7.20 -8.61
CA THR A 85 22.32 6.54 -9.61
C THR A 85 20.85 6.76 -9.29
N LEU A 86 20.42 6.55 -8.04
CA LEU A 86 19.03 6.77 -7.62
C LEU A 86 18.59 8.22 -7.80
N ASP A 87 19.46 9.18 -7.49
CA ASP A 87 19.19 10.63 -7.59
C ASP A 87 18.91 11.08 -9.04
N GLN A 88 19.33 10.32 -10.06
CA GLN A 88 18.99 10.60 -11.46
C GLN A 88 17.50 10.39 -11.77
N TYR A 89 16.82 9.60 -10.96
CA TYR A 89 15.40 9.27 -11.09
C TYR A 89 14.56 9.94 -10.00
N ALA A 90 15.10 10.98 -9.36
CA ALA A 90 14.40 11.67 -8.29
C ALA A 90 13.06 12.23 -8.74
N TYR A 91 12.04 12.08 -7.90
CA TYR A 91 10.74 12.68 -8.09
C TYR A 91 10.82 14.23 -8.00
N ASN A 92 9.84 14.92 -8.55
CA ASN A 92 9.78 16.39 -8.56
C ASN A 92 8.54 16.89 -7.80
N ALA A 93 8.51 16.64 -6.49
CA ALA A 93 7.40 17.07 -5.64
C ALA A 93 7.22 18.59 -5.65
N PRO A 94 5.99 19.12 -5.57
CA PRO A 94 4.72 18.39 -5.57
C PRO A 94 4.18 18.09 -6.98
N LYS A 95 4.86 18.50 -8.06
CA LYS A 95 4.36 18.42 -9.44
C LYS A 95 4.30 17.00 -10.00
N ASP A 96 5.22 16.15 -9.61
CA ASP A 96 5.34 14.78 -10.06
C ASP A 96 5.93 13.95 -8.92
N LEU A 97 5.15 13.02 -8.39
CA LEU A 97 5.57 12.12 -7.31
C LEU A 97 6.12 10.79 -7.83
N THR A 98 6.22 10.60 -9.16
CA THR A 98 6.77 9.40 -9.76
C THR A 98 8.30 9.41 -9.70
N GLY A 99 8.88 8.27 -9.32
CA GLY A 99 10.33 8.11 -9.20
C GLY A 99 10.81 8.01 -7.77
N TYR A 100 12.08 8.29 -7.56
CA TYR A 100 12.78 8.09 -6.31
C TYR A 100 12.62 9.25 -5.32
N LYS A 101 12.19 8.94 -4.11
CA LYS A 101 12.24 9.84 -2.95
C LYS A 101 13.38 9.42 -2.04
N ARG A 102 14.34 10.31 -1.84
CA ARG A 102 15.44 10.09 -0.93
C ARG A 102 14.99 10.12 0.53
N MET A 103 15.61 9.30 1.37
CA MET A 103 15.50 9.38 2.82
C MET A 103 15.89 10.81 3.31
N GLY A 104 15.14 11.33 4.26
CA GLY A 104 15.34 12.67 4.80
C GLY A 104 14.82 13.80 3.92
N ALA A 105 13.99 13.50 2.92
CA ALA A 105 13.38 14.53 2.06
C ALA A 105 12.16 15.20 2.70
N LEU A 106 11.49 14.52 3.63
CA LEU A 106 10.29 15.01 4.31
C LEU A 106 10.54 15.16 5.82
N LYS A 107 9.72 15.97 6.47
CA LYS A 107 9.66 16.04 7.93
C LYS A 107 8.49 15.20 8.43
N THR A 108 8.73 14.49 9.50
CA THR A 108 7.73 13.74 10.24
C THR A 108 7.08 14.60 11.33
N ASP A 109 6.01 14.10 11.95
CA ASP A 109 5.23 14.85 12.95
C ASP A 109 6.03 15.27 14.18
N ASP A 110 7.11 14.54 14.49
CA ASP A 110 8.05 14.91 15.56
C ASP A 110 9.10 15.95 15.12
N GLY A 111 8.97 16.50 13.91
CA GLY A 111 9.84 17.53 13.34
C GLY A 111 11.20 17.05 12.85
N LYS A 112 11.48 15.76 12.95
CA LYS A 112 12.71 15.13 12.41
C LYS A 112 12.54 14.84 10.91
N LEU A 113 13.65 14.49 10.26
CA LEU A 113 13.61 14.02 8.89
C LEU A 113 13.15 12.55 8.85
N ASP A 114 12.36 12.20 7.84
CA ASP A 114 11.90 10.85 7.59
C ASP A 114 13.06 9.86 7.40
N HIS A 115 12.81 8.59 7.67
CA HIS A 115 13.84 7.54 7.64
C HIS A 115 13.47 6.43 6.64
N MET A 116 13.04 6.82 5.45
CA MET A 116 12.59 5.87 4.44
C MET A 116 12.92 6.35 3.03
N HIS A 117 13.48 5.44 2.23
CA HIS A 117 13.51 5.57 0.78
C HIS A 117 12.19 5.07 0.20
N LEU A 118 11.72 5.69 -0.86
CA LEU A 118 10.64 5.11 -1.66
C LEU A 118 10.88 5.35 -3.15
N TYR A 119 10.29 4.48 -3.97
CA TYR A 119 10.24 4.65 -5.41
C TYR A 119 8.80 4.42 -5.88
N ASN A 120 8.20 5.44 -6.47
CA ASN A 120 6.87 5.36 -7.06
C ASN A 120 7.00 5.00 -8.54
N ILE A 121 6.39 3.89 -8.94
CA ILE A 121 6.29 3.42 -10.32
C ILE A 121 4.89 3.74 -10.80
N ASN A 122 4.77 4.64 -11.78
CA ASN A 122 3.47 5.00 -12.32
C ASN A 122 2.88 3.84 -13.13
N GLN A 123 1.62 3.48 -12.86
CA GLN A 123 0.89 2.40 -13.53
C GLN A 123 0.80 2.63 -15.03
N ASP A 124 0.50 3.84 -15.45
CA ASP A 124 0.23 4.17 -16.85
C ASP A 124 1.48 4.11 -17.73
N ASP A 125 2.65 4.44 -17.17
CA ASP A 125 3.93 4.21 -17.83
C ASP A 125 4.17 2.70 -18.07
N ILE A 126 3.90 1.87 -17.07
CA ILE A 126 4.10 0.42 -17.15
C ILE A 126 3.10 -0.24 -18.11
N LEU A 127 1.84 0.18 -18.09
CA LEU A 127 0.78 -0.37 -18.94
C LEU A 127 0.75 0.22 -20.35
N GLY A 128 1.42 1.34 -20.58
CA GLY A 128 1.46 2.00 -21.89
C GLY A 128 0.28 2.94 -22.16
N ASN A 129 -0.41 3.40 -21.11
CA ASN A 129 -1.52 4.36 -21.23
C ASN A 129 -1.01 5.79 -21.45
N ARG A 130 0.26 6.05 -21.09
CA ARG A 130 0.94 7.36 -21.31
C ARG A 130 2.30 7.17 -21.97
N ALA A 131 2.92 8.29 -22.34
CA ALA A 131 4.26 8.28 -22.91
C ALA A 131 5.27 7.62 -21.96
N PRO A 132 6.17 6.76 -22.47
CA PRO A 132 7.15 6.06 -21.63
C PRO A 132 8.02 7.03 -20.83
N ARG A 133 8.18 6.75 -19.55
CA ARG A 133 9.14 7.43 -18.67
C ARG A 133 10.42 6.62 -18.59
N THR A 134 11.54 7.28 -18.38
CA THR A 134 12.80 6.61 -18.05
C THR A 134 12.84 6.34 -16.54
N ASN A 135 12.85 5.07 -16.16
CA ASN A 135 12.99 4.62 -14.78
C ASN A 135 14.38 4.08 -14.50
N ALA A 136 14.67 3.79 -13.23
CA ALA A 136 15.91 3.13 -12.82
C ALA A 136 16.08 1.77 -13.53
N PRO A 137 17.33 1.34 -13.83
CA PRO A 137 17.58 0.11 -14.60
C PRO A 137 16.86 -1.14 -14.09
N PRO A 138 16.76 -1.42 -12.77
CA PRO A 138 15.98 -2.56 -12.28
C PRO A 138 14.50 -2.48 -12.65
N ILE A 139 13.89 -1.29 -12.59
CA ILE A 139 12.48 -1.08 -12.97
C ILE A 139 12.30 -1.39 -14.46
N GLU A 140 13.19 -0.88 -15.33
CA GLU A 140 13.13 -1.14 -16.77
C GLU A 140 13.31 -2.62 -17.11
N ALA A 141 14.21 -3.32 -16.40
CA ALA A 141 14.44 -4.75 -16.59
C ALA A 141 13.25 -5.62 -16.18
N HIS A 142 12.47 -5.17 -15.20
CA HIS A 142 11.34 -5.92 -14.62
C HIS A 142 9.95 -5.40 -15.05
N ARG A 143 9.86 -4.58 -16.11
CA ARG A 143 8.56 -4.07 -16.60
C ARG A 143 7.47 -5.14 -16.77
N PRO A 144 7.76 -6.33 -17.35
CA PRO A 144 6.73 -7.37 -17.49
C PRO A 144 6.23 -7.91 -16.13
N GLN A 145 7.11 -8.07 -15.14
CA GLN A 145 6.74 -8.53 -13.81
C GLN A 145 5.91 -7.47 -13.06
N ILE A 146 6.30 -6.20 -13.13
CA ILE A 146 5.54 -5.09 -12.58
C ILE A 146 4.15 -5.01 -13.26
N GLN A 147 4.07 -5.20 -14.57
CA GLN A 147 2.79 -5.24 -15.29
C GLN A 147 1.88 -6.36 -14.80
N ASN A 148 2.43 -7.55 -14.53
CA ASN A 148 1.68 -8.68 -13.99
C ASN A 148 1.16 -8.35 -12.58
N PHE A 149 2.03 -7.83 -11.71
CA PHE A 149 1.66 -7.41 -10.36
C PHE A 149 0.51 -6.39 -10.37
N ILE A 150 0.60 -5.34 -11.21
CA ILE A 150 -0.45 -4.33 -11.37
C ILE A 150 -1.78 -4.99 -11.77
N ARG A 151 -1.78 -5.86 -12.78
CA ARG A 151 -3.00 -6.52 -13.28
C ARG A 151 -3.64 -7.43 -12.23
N HIS A 152 -2.85 -8.23 -11.52
CA HIS A 152 -3.38 -9.15 -10.52
C HIS A 152 -3.83 -8.39 -9.26
N ALA A 153 -3.11 -7.37 -8.84
CA ALA A 153 -3.53 -6.51 -7.73
C ALA A 153 -4.84 -5.77 -8.06
N SER A 154 -4.94 -5.18 -9.25
CA SER A 154 -6.17 -4.54 -9.71
C SER A 154 -7.35 -5.52 -9.77
N SER A 155 -7.13 -6.76 -10.25
CA SER A 155 -8.16 -7.80 -10.24
C SER A 155 -8.62 -8.16 -8.82
N THR A 156 -7.70 -8.17 -7.86
CA THR A 156 -8.02 -8.42 -6.44
C THR A 156 -8.84 -7.27 -5.86
N LEU A 157 -8.44 -6.02 -6.10
CA LEU A 157 -9.19 -4.84 -5.69
C LEU A 157 -10.58 -4.76 -6.35
N ASP A 158 -10.70 -5.19 -7.62
CA ASP A 158 -11.98 -5.26 -8.33
C ASP A 158 -13.00 -6.17 -7.65
N VAL A 159 -12.57 -7.31 -7.06
CA VAL A 159 -13.44 -8.17 -6.25
C VAL A 159 -13.96 -7.44 -5.02
N ILE A 160 -13.08 -6.70 -4.34
CA ILE A 160 -13.44 -5.91 -3.15
C ILE A 160 -14.42 -4.81 -3.53
N LEU A 161 -14.10 -4.00 -4.55
CA LEU A 161 -14.96 -2.90 -5.00
C LEU A 161 -16.35 -3.39 -5.46
N LYS A 162 -16.42 -4.52 -6.17
CA LYS A 162 -17.71 -5.14 -6.54
C LYS A 162 -18.51 -5.62 -5.33
N THR A 163 -17.85 -6.10 -4.29
CA THR A 163 -18.51 -6.43 -3.03
C THR A 163 -19.07 -5.18 -2.36
N LEU A 164 -18.36 -4.07 -2.40
CA LEU A 164 -18.86 -2.77 -1.91
C LEU A 164 -20.03 -2.25 -2.75
N ASP A 165 -20.00 -2.38 -4.09
CA ASP A 165 -21.12 -2.02 -4.95
C ASP A 165 -22.41 -2.72 -4.52
N ASP A 166 -22.34 -4.05 -4.28
CA ASP A 166 -23.49 -4.86 -3.87
C ASP A 166 -24.12 -4.35 -2.56
N HIS A 167 -23.29 -3.96 -1.57
CA HIS A 167 -23.76 -3.46 -0.27
C HIS A 167 -24.15 -1.98 -0.26
N LEU A 168 -23.67 -1.20 -1.23
CA LEU A 168 -24.09 0.18 -1.45
C LEU A 168 -25.35 0.28 -2.32
N GLY A 169 -25.85 -0.84 -2.87
CA GLY A 169 -26.98 -0.86 -3.79
C GLY A 169 -26.65 -0.26 -5.16
N LEU A 170 -25.38 -0.28 -5.56
CA LEU A 170 -24.91 0.18 -6.86
C LEU A 170 -24.96 -0.96 -7.89
N GLU A 171 -24.95 -0.61 -9.17
CA GLU A 171 -24.71 -1.60 -10.22
C GLU A 171 -23.30 -2.18 -10.07
N ARG A 172 -23.17 -3.50 -10.07
CA ARG A 172 -21.88 -4.18 -9.87
C ARG A 172 -20.85 -3.75 -10.91
N GLY A 173 -19.67 -3.33 -10.48
CA GLY A 173 -18.61 -2.74 -11.29
C GLY A 173 -18.68 -1.21 -11.43
N THR A 174 -19.57 -0.54 -10.70
CA THR A 174 -19.66 0.93 -10.70
C THR A 174 -18.38 1.56 -10.18
N LEU A 175 -17.90 1.12 -9.01
CA LEU A 175 -16.68 1.66 -8.41
C LEU A 175 -15.44 1.29 -9.24
N SER A 176 -15.37 0.07 -9.76
CA SER A 176 -14.23 -0.36 -10.61
C SER A 176 -14.11 0.45 -11.91
N LYS A 177 -15.22 0.93 -12.47
CA LYS A 177 -15.23 1.76 -13.67
C LYS A 177 -14.65 3.17 -13.45
N LEU A 178 -14.48 3.60 -12.21
CA LEU A 178 -13.91 4.91 -11.88
C LEU A 178 -12.37 4.93 -12.05
N SER A 179 -11.72 3.76 -12.02
CA SER A 179 -10.27 3.64 -12.23
C SER A 179 -9.93 2.46 -13.15
N PRO A 180 -10.33 2.51 -14.44
CA PRO A 180 -10.06 1.41 -15.37
C PRO A 180 -8.57 1.35 -15.73
N LEU A 181 -8.07 0.12 -15.94
CA LEU A 181 -6.65 -0.12 -16.23
C LEU A 181 -6.15 0.41 -17.57
N ASP A 182 -7.05 0.73 -18.49
CA ASP A 182 -6.76 1.19 -19.86
C ASP A 182 -6.90 2.71 -20.06
N GLN A 183 -7.04 3.45 -18.95
CA GLN A 183 -7.09 4.92 -18.97
C GLN A 183 -6.03 5.49 -18.02
N GLU A 184 -5.62 6.73 -18.31
CA GLU A 184 -4.68 7.43 -17.45
C GLU A 184 -5.26 7.64 -16.06
N SER A 185 -4.42 7.37 -15.05
CA SER A 185 -4.68 7.58 -13.63
C SER A 185 -3.39 7.96 -12.92
N GLU A 186 -3.45 8.31 -11.65
CA GLU A 186 -2.26 8.49 -10.83
C GLU A 186 -1.95 7.23 -9.98
N THR A 187 -2.56 6.10 -10.32
CA THR A 187 -2.29 4.82 -9.66
C THR A 187 -0.82 4.45 -9.77
N SER A 188 -0.23 4.04 -8.67
CA SER A 188 1.19 3.72 -8.60
C SER A 188 1.47 2.43 -7.83
N VAL A 189 2.56 1.74 -8.21
CA VAL A 189 3.22 0.75 -7.36
C VAL A 189 4.31 1.46 -6.58
N ARG A 190 4.28 1.32 -5.26
CA ARG A 190 5.25 1.95 -4.36
C ARG A 190 6.14 0.90 -3.73
N LEU A 191 7.45 1.04 -3.92
CA LEU A 191 8.48 0.27 -3.25
C LEU A 191 9.05 1.10 -2.11
N LEU A 192 9.12 0.52 -0.89
CA LEU A 192 9.53 1.23 0.31
C LEU A 192 10.63 0.48 1.05
N CYS A 193 11.73 1.15 1.31
CA CYS A 193 12.84 0.61 2.06
C CYS A 193 13.24 1.53 3.23
N SER A 194 13.17 1.01 4.45
CA SER A 194 13.67 1.67 5.64
C SER A 194 14.95 0.97 6.11
N PRO A 195 16.13 1.59 5.99
CA PRO A 195 17.38 0.97 6.41
C PRO A 195 17.40 0.75 7.93
N PRO A 196 18.14 -0.26 8.42
CA PRO A 196 18.29 -0.47 9.85
C PRO A 196 18.94 0.73 10.52
N HIS A 197 18.53 1.02 11.74
CA HIS A 197 19.16 2.06 12.55
C HIS A 197 20.61 1.71 12.88
N ALA A 198 21.49 2.70 12.91
CA ALA A 198 22.86 2.49 13.34
C ALA A 198 22.90 1.95 14.78
N SER A 199 23.83 1.04 15.05
CA SER A 199 24.04 0.47 16.38
C SER A 199 24.30 1.58 17.42
N GLY A 200 23.39 1.74 18.39
CA GLY A 200 23.42 2.81 19.39
C GLY A 200 22.21 3.75 19.36
N GLU A 201 21.49 3.84 18.26
CA GLU A 201 20.23 4.60 18.12
C GLU A 201 18.97 3.73 18.32
N ALA A 202 19.15 2.43 18.55
CA ALA A 202 18.09 1.42 18.65
C ALA A 202 16.99 1.70 19.70
N ASN A 203 17.20 2.66 20.61
CA ASN A 203 16.24 3.04 21.65
C ASN A 203 15.43 4.31 21.32
N GLN A 204 15.60 4.90 20.16
CA GLN A 204 14.76 6.02 19.75
C GLN A 204 13.82 5.55 18.65
N ALA A 205 12.55 5.34 19.01
CA ALA A 205 11.49 5.12 18.03
C ALA A 205 11.53 6.30 17.02
N ARG A 206 11.81 6.00 15.76
CA ARG A 206 11.81 6.97 14.67
C ARG A 206 10.58 6.75 13.81
N ILE A 207 9.88 7.83 13.50
CA ILE A 207 8.82 7.84 12.53
C ILE A 207 9.47 7.78 11.14
N SER A 208 9.20 6.73 10.37
CA SER A 208 9.72 6.58 9.01
C SER A 208 8.88 7.36 8.00
N LEU A 209 7.57 7.38 8.20
CA LEU A 209 6.60 8.18 7.46
C LEU A 209 5.53 8.68 8.44
N GLY A 210 5.22 9.97 8.42
CA GLY A 210 4.21 10.58 9.31
C GLY A 210 2.81 10.01 9.08
N GLY A 211 1.94 10.18 10.10
CA GLY A 211 0.53 9.77 9.99
C GLY A 211 -0.18 10.55 8.89
N HIS A 212 -0.95 9.85 8.06
CA HIS A 212 -1.72 10.39 6.94
C HIS A 212 -2.90 9.47 6.61
N THR A 213 -3.83 9.96 5.81
CA THR A 213 -4.81 9.16 5.07
C THR A 213 -4.37 9.04 3.61
N ASP A 214 -4.72 7.94 2.94
CA ASP A 214 -4.50 7.83 1.51
C ASP A 214 -5.56 8.63 0.74
N ILE A 215 -5.13 9.49 -0.19
CA ILE A 215 -6.03 10.34 -0.98
C ILE A 215 -6.89 9.53 -1.95
N GLY A 216 -6.37 8.38 -2.43
CA GLY A 216 -6.99 7.55 -3.45
C GLY A 216 -8.24 6.79 -3.02
N THR A 217 -8.61 5.77 -3.78
CA THR A 217 -9.78 4.94 -3.48
C THR A 217 -9.45 3.79 -2.54
N THR A 218 -8.43 3.01 -2.88
CA THR A 218 -8.00 1.83 -2.11
C THR A 218 -6.50 1.62 -2.25
N THR A 219 -5.90 1.13 -1.19
CA THR A 219 -4.50 0.67 -1.19
C THR A 219 -4.45 -0.81 -0.87
N LEU A 220 -3.67 -1.57 -1.63
CA LEU A 220 -3.32 -2.96 -1.36
C LEU A 220 -1.84 -3.02 -1.00
N LEU A 221 -1.54 -3.52 0.20
CA LEU A 221 -0.21 -3.42 0.80
C LEU A 221 0.28 -4.78 1.26
N PHE A 222 1.54 -5.08 0.93
CA PHE A 222 2.28 -6.25 1.42
C PHE A 222 3.40 -5.79 2.33
N GLN A 223 3.50 -6.38 3.52
CA GLN A 223 4.57 -6.12 4.48
C GLN A 223 5.12 -7.42 5.05
N VAL A 224 6.39 -7.44 5.43
CA VAL A 224 7.06 -8.62 5.99
C VAL A 224 7.61 -8.35 7.40
N ILE A 225 8.29 -7.23 7.59
CA ILE A 225 9.00 -6.94 8.84
C ILE A 225 8.07 -6.29 9.87
N GLY A 226 7.04 -5.60 9.41
CA GLY A 226 6.21 -4.74 10.25
C GLY A 226 6.76 -3.32 10.34
N GLY A 227 6.01 -2.45 11.00
CA GLY A 227 6.32 -1.02 11.10
C GLY A 227 5.10 -0.16 10.82
N LEU A 228 4.16 -0.68 10.05
CA LEU A 228 2.87 -0.02 9.83
C LEU A 228 2.12 0.09 11.15
N GLN A 229 1.61 1.28 11.42
CA GLN A 229 0.72 1.55 12.53
C GLN A 229 -0.57 2.20 12.03
N ILE A 230 -1.63 1.98 12.77
CA ILE A 230 -2.94 2.57 12.54
C ILE A 230 -3.33 3.34 13.82
N LEU A 231 -3.88 4.53 13.64
CA LEU A 231 -4.56 5.28 14.69
C LEU A 231 -6.04 4.93 14.62
N PRO A 232 -6.59 4.20 15.62
CA PRO A 232 -8.00 3.86 15.62
C PRO A 232 -8.89 5.10 15.65
N ALA A 233 -10.03 5.04 14.95
CA ALA A 233 -11.00 6.11 14.86
C ALA A 233 -11.40 6.70 16.22
N GLY A 234 -11.50 8.03 16.29
CA GLY A 234 -11.93 8.74 17.51
C GLY A 234 -10.87 8.86 18.60
N LEU A 235 -9.67 8.32 18.41
CA LEU A 235 -8.56 8.53 19.32
C LEU A 235 -7.73 9.76 18.91
N GLU A 236 -7.21 10.49 19.91
CA GLU A 236 -6.31 11.61 19.65
C GLU A 236 -5.00 11.12 19.00
N ASN A 237 -4.48 11.88 18.05
CA ASN A 237 -3.16 11.62 17.44
C ASN A 237 -2.03 11.81 18.47
N LYS A 238 -1.82 10.78 19.29
CA LYS A 238 -0.76 10.64 20.28
C LYS A 238 -0.08 9.29 20.10
N MET A 239 1.24 9.24 20.24
CA MET A 239 2.05 8.02 20.07
C MET A 239 1.48 6.80 20.82
N GLU A 240 0.94 7.00 22.00
CA GLU A 240 0.35 5.94 22.84
C GLU A 240 -0.94 5.32 22.29
N ASN A 241 -1.59 6.00 21.32
CA ASN A 241 -2.83 5.54 20.71
C ASN A 241 -2.60 4.76 19.42
N TRP A 242 -1.43 4.90 18.81
CA TRP A 242 -1.09 4.15 17.60
C TRP A 242 -0.89 2.66 17.88
N ARG A 243 -1.35 1.82 16.98
CA ARG A 243 -1.30 0.36 17.09
C ARG A 243 -0.63 -0.24 15.87
N PHE A 244 0.32 -1.12 16.10
CA PHE A 244 1.01 -1.83 15.03
C PHE A 244 0.10 -2.87 14.36
N VAL A 245 0.21 -2.97 13.05
CA VAL A 245 -0.36 -4.07 12.30
C VAL A 245 0.68 -5.18 12.20
N ARG A 246 0.37 -6.33 12.77
CA ARG A 246 1.25 -7.50 12.69
C ARG A 246 1.27 -8.04 11.26
N PRO A 247 2.46 -8.17 10.62
CA PRO A 247 2.57 -8.83 9.33
C PRO A 247 2.07 -10.27 9.40
N MET A 248 1.25 -10.67 8.45
CA MET A 248 0.71 -12.02 8.37
C MET A 248 1.10 -12.69 7.05
N PRO A 249 1.78 -13.88 7.11
CA PRO A 249 2.16 -14.60 5.89
C PRO A 249 0.94 -14.91 5.02
N GLY A 250 1.02 -14.57 3.73
CA GLY A 250 -0.03 -14.84 2.75
C GLY A 250 -1.23 -13.90 2.79
N CYS A 251 -1.20 -12.90 3.66
CA CYS A 251 -2.20 -11.85 3.68
C CYS A 251 -1.67 -10.56 3.06
N ALA A 252 -2.58 -9.81 2.43
CA ALA A 252 -2.38 -8.42 2.09
C ALA A 252 -3.23 -7.54 3.00
N LEU A 253 -2.73 -6.37 3.37
CA LEU A 253 -3.53 -5.33 4.00
C LEU A 253 -4.24 -4.53 2.92
N VAL A 254 -5.50 -4.19 3.17
CA VAL A 254 -6.27 -3.26 2.33
C VAL A 254 -6.76 -2.12 3.20
N ASN A 255 -6.66 -0.90 2.68
CA ASN A 255 -7.31 0.25 3.29
C ASN A 255 -8.15 1.03 2.27
N ILE A 256 -9.17 1.68 2.82
CA ILE A 256 -10.06 2.58 2.11
C ILE A 256 -9.46 3.98 2.17
N GLY A 257 -9.31 4.61 1.01
CA GLY A 257 -8.81 5.97 0.90
C GLY A 257 -9.92 7.03 0.88
N ASP A 258 -9.52 8.29 1.02
CA ASP A 258 -10.41 9.44 1.19
C ASP A 258 -11.40 9.60 0.02
N ALA A 259 -10.96 9.39 -1.23
CA ALA A 259 -11.83 9.49 -2.39
C ALA A 259 -12.99 8.48 -2.33
N LEU A 260 -12.71 7.23 -1.94
CA LEU A 260 -13.77 6.23 -1.82
C LEU A 260 -14.73 6.57 -0.67
N VAL A 261 -14.21 7.07 0.45
CA VAL A 261 -15.01 7.56 1.58
C VAL A 261 -15.94 8.70 1.14
N GLU A 262 -15.42 9.67 0.41
CA GLU A 262 -16.18 10.82 -0.06
C GLU A 262 -17.29 10.43 -1.04
N TRP A 263 -16.97 9.55 -2.01
CA TRP A 263 -17.94 9.13 -3.03
C TRP A 263 -19.05 8.24 -2.50
N THR A 264 -18.76 7.41 -1.49
CA THR A 264 -19.71 6.39 -1.00
C THR A 264 -20.37 6.74 0.32
N GLY A 265 -19.82 7.69 1.06
CA GLY A 265 -20.23 7.97 2.43
C GLY A 265 -19.86 6.85 3.42
N ILE A 266 -19.05 5.88 3.01
CA ILE A 266 -18.43 4.90 3.93
C ILE A 266 -17.50 5.70 4.85
N ARG A 267 -17.83 5.79 6.13
CA ARG A 267 -16.97 6.49 7.08
C ARG A 267 -16.00 5.51 7.73
N ALA A 268 -14.75 5.60 7.33
CA ALA A 268 -13.64 5.11 8.12
C ALA A 268 -12.89 6.35 8.64
N GLU A 269 -12.93 6.59 9.94
CA GLU A 269 -12.23 7.72 10.58
C GLU A 269 -10.85 7.25 11.12
N THR A 270 -10.14 6.44 10.34
CA THR A 270 -8.89 5.80 10.77
C THR A 270 -7.72 6.36 9.95
N GLU A 271 -6.72 6.90 10.63
CA GLU A 271 -5.48 7.35 10.00
C GLU A 271 -4.44 6.22 10.00
N CYS A 272 -3.59 6.17 8.97
CA CYS A 272 -2.42 5.29 8.98
C CYS A 272 -1.11 6.06 9.03
N GLY A 273 -0.07 5.39 9.50
CA GLY A 273 1.29 5.91 9.49
C GLY A 273 2.30 4.77 9.57
N VAL A 274 3.50 5.01 9.06
CA VAL A 274 4.57 3.99 9.09
C VAL A 274 5.63 4.40 10.10
N PHE A 275 5.84 3.52 11.08
CA PHE A 275 6.86 3.70 12.10
C PHE A 275 7.85 2.54 12.08
N GLY A 276 9.15 2.83 12.05
CA GLY A 276 10.19 1.81 12.19
C GLY A 276 10.70 1.23 10.86
N GLN A 277 11.30 0.05 10.93
CA GLN A 277 11.88 -0.64 9.77
C GLN A 277 10.77 -1.34 8.99
N ALA A 278 10.56 -0.93 7.76
CA ALA A 278 9.62 -1.61 6.87
C ALA A 278 10.28 -1.87 5.51
N GLY A 279 10.16 -3.11 5.03
CA GLY A 279 10.16 -3.42 3.61
C GLY A 279 8.70 -3.57 3.22
N GLU A 280 8.23 -2.75 2.31
CA GLU A 280 6.82 -2.64 1.97
C GLU A 280 6.63 -2.46 0.47
N VAL A 281 5.68 -3.18 -0.09
CA VAL A 281 5.26 -3.02 -1.48
C VAL A 281 3.77 -2.75 -1.49
N SER A 282 3.36 -1.65 -2.08
CA SER A 282 1.95 -1.29 -2.17
C SER A 282 1.53 -0.83 -3.56
N ILE A 283 0.26 -0.99 -3.85
CA ILE A 283 -0.43 -0.35 -4.96
C ILE A 283 -1.43 0.66 -4.39
N HIS A 284 -1.35 1.89 -4.84
CA HIS A 284 -2.28 2.96 -4.51
C HIS A 284 -3.09 3.32 -5.74
N ALA A 285 -4.42 3.17 -5.68
CA ALA A 285 -5.33 3.65 -6.70
C ALA A 285 -5.77 5.08 -6.34
N GLU A 286 -5.35 6.06 -7.12
CA GLU A 286 -5.61 7.47 -6.87
C GLU A 286 -6.87 7.97 -7.63
N ASP A 287 -7.42 9.11 -7.17
CA ASP A 287 -8.61 9.74 -7.70
C ASP A 287 -8.33 10.36 -9.10
N PRO A 288 -9.03 9.91 -10.16
CA PRO A 288 -8.86 10.47 -11.49
C PRO A 288 -9.50 11.89 -11.67
N TRP A 289 -10.23 12.38 -10.66
CA TRP A 289 -10.98 13.64 -10.74
C TRP A 289 -10.39 14.77 -9.89
N ARG A 290 -9.20 14.60 -9.36
CA ARG A 290 -8.53 15.67 -8.63
C ARG A 290 -8.26 16.84 -9.58
N GLU A 291 -9.08 17.89 -9.53
CA GLU A 291 -8.74 19.17 -10.14
C GLU A 291 -7.44 19.68 -9.51
N ASP A 292 -6.48 20.02 -10.37
CA ASP A 292 -5.25 20.69 -9.99
C ASP A 292 -5.63 22.07 -9.43
N THR A 293 -6.04 22.09 -8.15
CA THR A 293 -6.27 23.35 -7.43
C THR A 293 -4.91 23.96 -7.21
N GLY A 294 -4.39 24.62 -8.27
CA GLY A 294 -3.23 25.47 -8.19
C GLY A 294 -3.47 26.50 -7.09
N ALA A 295 -2.95 26.20 -5.91
CA ALA A 295 -2.78 27.18 -4.87
C ALA A 295 -1.49 27.93 -5.20
N ASP A 296 -1.65 29.22 -5.59
CA ASP A 296 -0.59 30.22 -5.72
C ASP A 296 0.21 30.39 -4.41
#